data_fedff33677425e0ea51dc9dc3268f7a4
#
_entry.id   fedff33677425e0ea51dc9dc3268f7a4
#
_cell.length_a   1.000
_cell.length_b   1.000
_cell.length_c   1.000
_cell.angle_alpha   90.00
_cell.angle_beta   90.00
_cell.angle_gamma   90.00
#
_symmetry.space_group_name_H-M   'P 1'
#
loop_
_entity.id
_entity.type
_entity.pdbx_description
1 polymer ?
#
loop_
_entity_poly.entity_id
_entity_poly.type
_entity_poly.pdbx_seq_one_letter_code
_entity_poly.pdbx_strand_id
1 'polypeptide(L)'
;MRFPGKAELLYCLGLALPVLAPFLASWFCPHVSAAQVFQMSYAGVFSIFVLAPFLLIGLRTAAVISAVIFGLLGYLILFYINLYGVNISGTTVFVLFETNMAETNEYLDGYLELTFPFVLFLVSVAASLCAALWSAGRVDKKVLKKIGGICTGAAVLSLLIPAGWRTFNERNVFFMIGKQYARYMESIRDYRAAAGVFPGPAVADRHKGAETYVLVLSESINKSRLGLYGYRRDTTPELGAIGKELYSFNNASTTHAHTIPAVMDMISFPDGKTGKPVLWTQYLKKAGFKTFWLSNQQPVGITENLVAVIGESFDYKVFINTVTSVNTSDTELFPYLNDALNAPDEKKIIVLHLMAAHTAYAQRYPPDYDRFKDDCGRLNPKQCRIYNEYDNALLFSDYIARRIIEDVRGRGGRSAVLYFSDHGEDVYDSGDFYGHAEAMGTKYMMEV
;
A
#
# COMPACT_ATOMS: atom_id res chain seq x y z
N MET A 1 -33.18 -38.61 10.52
CA MET A 1 -32.59 -37.44 9.84
C MET A 1 -32.18 -37.86 8.44
N ARG A 2 -32.65 -37.17 7.39
CA ARG A 2 -32.16 -37.44 6.02
C ARG A 2 -30.76 -36.80 5.90
N PHE A 3 -29.74 -37.58 5.60
CA PHE A 3 -28.41 -37.09 5.33
C PHE A 3 -28.40 -36.30 3.99
N PRO A 4 -27.52 -35.31 3.82
CA PRO A 4 -27.39 -34.60 2.54
C PRO A 4 -27.06 -35.61 1.43
N GLY A 5 -27.83 -35.54 0.32
CA GLY A 5 -27.58 -36.34 -0.87
C GLY A 5 -26.44 -35.78 -1.70
N LYS A 6 -26.10 -36.43 -2.81
CA LYS A 6 -25.03 -36.00 -3.73
C LYS A 6 -25.25 -34.59 -4.27
N ALA A 7 -26.51 -34.17 -4.50
CA ALA A 7 -26.82 -32.85 -5.03
C ALA A 7 -26.55 -31.74 -4.01
N GLU A 8 -26.94 -31.94 -2.76
CA GLU A 8 -26.69 -30.99 -1.65
C GLU A 8 -25.20 -30.84 -1.38
N LEU A 9 -24.48 -31.97 -1.34
CA LEU A 9 -23.02 -31.96 -1.18
C LEU A 9 -22.33 -31.18 -2.32
N LEU A 10 -22.70 -31.47 -3.57
CA LEU A 10 -22.12 -30.82 -4.74
C LEU A 10 -22.41 -29.33 -4.77
N TYR A 11 -23.62 -28.93 -4.36
CA TYR A 11 -23.98 -27.52 -4.23
C TYR A 11 -23.15 -26.81 -3.15
N CYS A 12 -23.02 -27.37 -1.96
CA CYS A 12 -22.22 -26.81 -0.89
C CYS A 12 -20.72 -26.70 -1.27
N LEU A 13 -20.17 -27.73 -1.93
CA LEU A 13 -18.81 -27.70 -2.45
C LEU A 13 -18.65 -26.61 -3.53
N GLY A 14 -19.63 -26.46 -4.42
CA GLY A 14 -19.63 -25.42 -5.44
C GLY A 14 -19.68 -24.00 -4.86
N LEU A 15 -20.29 -23.80 -3.68
CA LEU A 15 -20.23 -22.52 -2.97
C LEU A 15 -18.91 -22.32 -2.21
N ALA A 16 -18.36 -23.38 -1.63
CA ALA A 16 -17.17 -23.31 -0.79
C ALA A 16 -15.87 -23.18 -1.62
N LEU A 17 -15.83 -23.80 -2.79
CA LEU A 17 -14.60 -23.87 -3.57
C LEU A 17 -14.07 -22.51 -4.03
N PRO A 18 -14.86 -21.51 -4.46
CA PRO A 18 -14.33 -20.18 -4.77
C PRO A 18 -13.62 -19.50 -3.59
N VAL A 19 -14.08 -19.75 -2.36
CA VAL A 19 -13.46 -19.24 -1.13
C VAL A 19 -12.16 -19.98 -0.80
N LEU A 20 -12.10 -21.28 -1.09
CA LEU A 20 -10.93 -22.12 -0.78
C LEU A 20 -9.88 -22.12 -1.90
N ALA A 21 -10.32 -21.91 -3.15
CA ALA A 21 -9.46 -22.04 -4.32
C ALA A 21 -8.16 -21.24 -4.25
N PRO A 22 -8.13 -19.98 -3.78
CA PRO A 22 -6.88 -19.21 -3.69
C PRO A 22 -5.88 -19.86 -2.74
N PHE A 23 -6.34 -20.39 -1.62
CA PHE A 23 -5.49 -21.06 -0.63
C PHE A 23 -5.00 -22.43 -1.10
N LEU A 24 -5.83 -23.17 -1.83
CA LEU A 24 -5.42 -24.44 -2.46
C LEU A 24 -4.42 -24.19 -3.60
N ALA A 25 -4.64 -23.17 -4.42
CA ALA A 25 -3.72 -22.80 -5.49
C ALA A 25 -2.37 -22.30 -4.97
N SER A 26 -2.33 -21.70 -3.78
CA SER A 26 -1.08 -21.23 -3.16
C SER A 26 -0.05 -22.35 -2.88
N TRP A 27 -0.47 -23.62 -2.83
CA TRP A 27 0.43 -24.76 -2.75
C TRP A 27 1.40 -24.86 -3.95
N PHE A 28 1.07 -24.22 -5.05
CA PHE A 28 1.84 -24.22 -6.28
C PHE A 28 2.57 -22.89 -6.53
N CYS A 29 2.53 -21.96 -5.57
CA CYS A 29 3.26 -20.71 -5.66
C CYS A 29 4.73 -20.91 -5.30
N PRO A 30 5.68 -20.38 -6.09
CA PRO A 30 7.11 -20.71 -5.96
C PRO A 30 7.76 -20.19 -4.68
N HIS A 31 7.24 -19.16 -4.06
CA HIS A 31 7.88 -18.48 -2.92
C HIS A 31 7.23 -18.82 -1.57
N VAL A 32 6.36 -19.82 -1.52
CA VAL A 32 5.57 -20.16 -0.33
C VAL A 32 6.14 -21.39 0.37
N SER A 33 6.52 -21.27 1.64
CA SER A 33 6.96 -22.41 2.45
C SER A 33 5.78 -23.30 2.86
N ALA A 34 6.04 -24.59 3.15
CA ALA A 34 5.03 -25.53 3.62
C ALA A 34 4.28 -25.03 4.89
N ALA A 35 4.98 -24.34 5.80
CA ALA A 35 4.37 -23.77 6.99
C ALA A 35 3.40 -22.63 6.66
N GLN A 36 3.76 -21.75 5.72
CA GLN A 36 2.88 -20.68 5.23
C GLN A 36 1.65 -21.26 4.52
N VAL A 37 1.85 -22.26 3.65
CA VAL A 37 0.75 -22.94 2.98
C VAL A 37 -0.23 -23.53 3.98
N PHE A 38 0.25 -24.16 5.04
CA PHE A 38 -0.61 -24.70 6.11
C PHE A 38 -1.41 -23.56 6.80
N GLN A 39 -0.77 -22.44 7.13
CA GLN A 39 -1.44 -21.28 7.72
C GLN A 39 -2.49 -20.68 6.77
N MET A 40 -2.19 -20.58 5.48
CA MET A 40 -3.12 -20.05 4.47
C MET A 40 -4.32 -20.98 4.27
N SER A 41 -4.09 -22.30 4.20
CA SER A 41 -5.17 -23.29 4.12
C SER A 41 -6.09 -23.23 5.34
N TYR A 42 -5.51 -23.06 6.51
CA TYR A 42 -6.25 -22.86 7.76
C TYR A 42 -7.09 -21.57 7.72
N ALA A 43 -6.53 -20.48 7.25
CA ALA A 43 -7.26 -19.22 7.03
C ALA A 43 -8.44 -19.41 6.04
N GLY A 44 -8.24 -20.19 4.97
CA GLY A 44 -9.29 -20.57 4.02
C GLY A 44 -10.47 -21.29 4.66
N VAL A 45 -10.19 -22.24 5.53
CA VAL A 45 -11.26 -22.96 6.27
C VAL A 45 -12.10 -22.00 7.12
N PHE A 46 -11.47 -21.06 7.81
CA PHE A 46 -12.21 -20.03 8.56
C PHE A 46 -13.01 -19.09 7.67
N SER A 47 -12.57 -18.85 6.45
CA SER A 47 -13.28 -18.00 5.49
C SER A 47 -14.59 -18.65 5.00
N ILE A 48 -14.74 -19.97 5.05
CA ILE A 48 -15.99 -20.67 4.69
C ILE A 48 -17.18 -20.19 5.56
N PHE A 49 -16.97 -19.77 6.78
CA PHE A 49 -18.06 -19.29 7.64
C PHE A 49 -18.82 -18.10 7.04
N VAL A 50 -18.18 -17.33 6.15
CA VAL A 50 -18.82 -16.24 5.39
C VAL A 50 -19.92 -16.76 4.46
N LEU A 51 -19.87 -18.03 4.05
CA LEU A 51 -20.86 -18.64 3.16
C LEU A 51 -22.16 -19.06 3.84
N ALA A 52 -22.19 -19.22 5.14
CA ALA A 52 -23.35 -19.72 5.84
C ALA A 52 -24.66 -18.95 5.53
N PRO A 53 -24.69 -17.60 5.46
CA PRO A 53 -25.88 -16.85 5.06
C PRO A 53 -26.31 -17.11 3.62
N PHE A 54 -25.37 -17.42 2.71
CA PHE A 54 -25.67 -17.67 1.30
C PHE A 54 -26.52 -18.93 1.07
N LEU A 55 -26.47 -19.88 2.00
CA LEU A 55 -27.32 -21.08 1.96
C LEU A 55 -28.81 -20.77 2.21
N LEU A 56 -29.12 -19.56 2.70
CA LEU A 56 -30.47 -19.09 3.01
C LEU A 56 -31.12 -18.33 1.85
N ILE A 57 -30.34 -17.93 0.83
CA ILE A 57 -30.82 -17.18 -0.33
C ILE A 57 -31.16 -18.14 -1.50
N GLY A 58 -31.69 -17.57 -2.59
CA GLY A 58 -32.02 -18.35 -3.79
C GLY A 58 -30.79 -19.05 -4.37
N LEU A 59 -30.91 -20.34 -4.62
CA LEU A 59 -29.78 -21.23 -4.90
C LEU A 59 -28.92 -20.81 -6.10
N ARG A 60 -29.55 -20.42 -7.24
CA ARG A 60 -28.78 -19.98 -8.42
C ARG A 60 -28.12 -18.64 -8.21
N THR A 61 -28.84 -17.70 -7.60
CA THR A 61 -28.33 -16.38 -7.27
C THR A 61 -27.15 -16.48 -6.30
N ALA A 62 -27.26 -17.30 -5.26
CA ALA A 62 -26.16 -17.55 -4.31
C ALA A 62 -24.92 -18.13 -5.00
N ALA A 63 -25.09 -19.06 -5.95
CA ALA A 63 -23.98 -19.64 -6.71
C ALA A 63 -23.24 -18.58 -7.56
N VAL A 64 -24.00 -17.74 -8.27
CA VAL A 64 -23.40 -16.67 -9.09
C VAL A 64 -22.71 -15.62 -8.21
N ILE A 65 -23.37 -15.16 -7.16
CA ILE A 65 -22.79 -14.18 -6.22
C ILE A 65 -21.52 -14.73 -5.57
N SER A 66 -21.57 -16.00 -5.11
CA SER A 66 -20.39 -16.66 -4.54
C SER A 66 -19.22 -16.70 -5.54
N ALA A 67 -19.47 -17.19 -6.76
CA ALA A 67 -18.43 -17.30 -7.77
C ALA A 67 -17.84 -15.94 -8.16
N VAL A 68 -18.68 -14.91 -8.32
CA VAL A 68 -18.21 -13.56 -8.70
C VAL A 68 -17.46 -12.88 -7.56
N ILE A 69 -18.09 -12.75 -6.39
CA ILE A 69 -17.49 -12.02 -5.27
C ILE A 69 -16.24 -12.73 -4.75
N PHE A 70 -16.36 -14.03 -4.44
CA PHE A 70 -15.21 -14.77 -3.89
C PHE A 70 -14.21 -15.15 -4.98
N GLY A 71 -14.62 -15.21 -6.24
CA GLY A 71 -13.71 -15.34 -7.38
C GLY A 71 -12.82 -14.10 -7.53
N LEU A 72 -13.38 -12.90 -7.50
CA LEU A 72 -12.61 -11.65 -7.56
C LEU A 72 -11.70 -11.48 -6.33
N LEU A 73 -12.25 -11.63 -5.13
CA LEU A 73 -11.46 -11.53 -3.89
C LEU A 73 -10.40 -12.63 -3.82
N GLY A 74 -10.73 -13.85 -4.22
CA GLY A 74 -9.78 -14.97 -4.27
C GLY A 74 -8.66 -14.75 -5.26
N TYR A 75 -8.93 -14.11 -6.38
CA TYR A 75 -7.92 -13.72 -7.35
C TYR A 75 -6.93 -12.73 -6.73
N LEU A 76 -7.41 -11.68 -6.05
CA LEU A 76 -6.56 -10.71 -5.36
C LEU A 76 -5.72 -11.36 -4.25
N ILE A 77 -6.31 -12.27 -3.49
CA ILE A 77 -5.60 -13.02 -2.44
C ILE A 77 -4.49 -13.87 -3.06
N LEU A 78 -4.80 -14.65 -4.09
CA LEU A 78 -3.81 -15.51 -4.76
C LEU A 78 -2.72 -14.69 -5.42
N PHE A 79 -3.08 -13.56 -6.04
CA PHE A 79 -2.13 -12.63 -6.65
C PHE A 79 -1.11 -12.15 -5.62
N TYR A 80 -1.58 -11.70 -4.46
CA TYR A 80 -0.72 -11.24 -3.37
C TYR A 80 0.16 -12.38 -2.82
N ILE A 81 -0.41 -13.56 -2.62
CA ILE A 81 0.34 -14.75 -2.17
C ILE A 81 1.41 -15.16 -3.20
N ASN A 82 1.07 -15.16 -4.48
CA ASN A 82 2.01 -15.53 -5.54
C ASN A 82 3.20 -14.55 -5.63
N LEU A 83 2.93 -13.26 -5.38
CA LEU A 83 3.94 -12.21 -5.48
C LEU A 83 4.85 -12.18 -4.24
N TYR A 84 4.26 -12.22 -3.04
CA TYR A 84 4.97 -11.98 -1.78
C TYR A 84 5.17 -13.23 -0.93
N GLY A 85 4.62 -14.38 -1.30
CA GLY A 85 4.71 -15.61 -0.51
C GLY A 85 3.96 -15.58 0.84
N VAL A 86 3.20 -14.52 1.13
CA VAL A 86 2.48 -14.31 2.39
C VAL A 86 1.02 -13.98 2.15
N ASN A 87 0.17 -14.17 3.16
CA ASN A 87 -1.24 -13.81 3.07
C ASN A 87 -1.44 -12.30 3.20
N ILE A 88 -2.54 -11.79 2.65
CA ILE A 88 -2.96 -10.39 2.79
C ILE A 88 -3.01 -10.00 4.28
N SER A 89 -2.37 -8.89 4.60
CA SER A 89 -2.39 -8.28 5.94
C SER A 89 -3.46 -7.19 6.06
N GLY A 90 -3.68 -6.70 7.27
CA GLY A 90 -4.57 -5.56 7.49
C GLY A 90 -4.09 -4.27 6.81
N THR A 91 -2.79 -4.03 6.80
CA THR A 91 -2.14 -2.90 6.13
C THR A 91 -2.29 -3.01 4.61
N THR A 92 -2.13 -4.20 4.04
CA THR A 92 -2.38 -4.43 2.60
C THR A 92 -3.81 -4.08 2.19
N VAL A 93 -4.80 -4.46 3.02
CA VAL A 93 -6.21 -4.09 2.77
C VAL A 93 -6.40 -2.58 2.82
N PHE A 94 -5.69 -1.90 3.71
CA PHE A 94 -5.71 -0.45 3.83
C PHE A 94 -5.21 0.21 2.53
N VAL A 95 -4.09 -0.26 2.00
CA VAL A 95 -3.50 0.21 0.73
C VAL A 95 -4.45 -0.01 -0.44
N LEU A 96 -5.17 -1.14 -0.51
CA LEU A 96 -6.14 -1.40 -1.58
C LEU A 96 -7.25 -0.34 -1.68
N PHE A 97 -7.61 0.32 -0.57
CA PHE A 97 -8.60 1.42 -0.61
C PHE A 97 -8.01 2.75 -1.08
N GLU A 98 -6.70 2.91 -0.99
CA GLU A 98 -5.97 4.10 -1.42
C GLU A 98 -5.50 4.02 -2.88
N THR A 99 -5.35 2.82 -3.43
CA THR A 99 -4.88 2.59 -4.80
C THR A 99 -5.85 3.17 -5.82
N ASN A 100 -5.34 3.90 -6.77
CA ASN A 100 -6.10 4.47 -7.88
C ASN A 100 -6.02 3.60 -9.15
N MET A 101 -6.77 3.94 -10.20
CA MET A 101 -6.82 3.16 -11.44
C MET A 101 -5.50 3.16 -12.21
N ALA A 102 -4.71 4.23 -12.12
CA ALA A 102 -3.43 4.32 -12.80
C ALA A 102 -2.40 3.38 -12.15
N GLU A 103 -2.27 3.45 -10.83
CA GLU A 103 -1.44 2.53 -10.03
C GLU A 103 -1.88 1.09 -10.20
N THR A 104 -3.21 0.84 -10.23
CA THR A 104 -3.74 -0.52 -10.50
C THR A 104 -3.26 -1.04 -11.85
N ASN A 105 -3.30 -0.22 -12.90
CA ASN A 105 -2.84 -0.63 -14.23
C ASN A 105 -1.33 -0.85 -14.26
N GLU A 106 -0.54 0.07 -13.69
CA GLU A 106 0.92 -0.09 -13.58
C GLU A 106 1.29 -1.38 -12.83
N TYR A 107 0.56 -1.67 -11.77
CA TYR A 107 0.78 -2.87 -10.97
C TYR A 107 0.41 -4.15 -11.73
N LEU A 108 -0.72 -4.15 -12.44
CA LEU A 108 -1.13 -5.27 -13.27
C LEU A 108 -0.15 -5.50 -14.43
N ASP A 109 0.28 -4.45 -15.11
CA ASP A 109 1.24 -4.53 -16.23
C ASP A 109 2.61 -5.07 -15.76
N GLY A 110 3.04 -4.69 -14.56
CA GLY A 110 4.32 -5.13 -13.98
C GLY A 110 4.31 -6.59 -13.51
N TYR A 111 3.21 -7.02 -12.89
CA TYR A 111 3.16 -8.25 -12.11
C TYR A 111 2.17 -9.31 -12.63
N LEU A 112 1.27 -8.96 -13.56
CA LEU A 112 0.27 -9.90 -14.04
C LEU A 112 0.88 -10.95 -14.96
N GLU A 113 1.05 -12.15 -14.45
CA GLU A 113 1.47 -13.32 -15.23
C GLU A 113 0.46 -14.46 -15.03
N LEU A 114 0.00 -15.06 -16.14
CA LEU A 114 -0.89 -16.22 -16.08
C LEU A 114 -0.09 -17.48 -15.75
N THR A 115 0.27 -17.63 -14.48
CA THR A 115 1.01 -18.79 -13.97
C THR A 115 0.08 -19.97 -13.69
N PHE A 116 0.66 -21.16 -13.48
CA PHE A 116 -0.10 -22.37 -13.18
C PHE A 116 -1.08 -22.22 -12.00
N PRO A 117 -0.72 -21.59 -10.85
CA PRO A 117 -1.67 -21.34 -9.76
C PRO A 117 -2.92 -20.55 -10.19
N PHE A 118 -2.76 -19.55 -11.05
CA PHE A 118 -3.89 -18.75 -11.55
C PHE A 118 -4.79 -19.56 -12.48
N VAL A 119 -4.22 -20.36 -13.38
CA VAL A 119 -5.01 -21.26 -14.25
C VAL A 119 -5.80 -22.24 -13.39
N LEU A 120 -5.17 -22.86 -12.43
CA LEU A 120 -5.80 -23.80 -11.49
C LEU A 120 -6.94 -23.13 -10.71
N PHE A 121 -6.73 -21.91 -10.23
CA PHE A 121 -7.73 -21.11 -9.55
C PHE A 121 -8.93 -20.82 -10.45
N LEU A 122 -8.72 -20.29 -11.65
CA LEU A 122 -9.80 -19.96 -12.59
C LEU A 122 -10.62 -21.19 -12.99
N VAL A 123 -9.95 -22.31 -13.27
CA VAL A 123 -10.61 -23.59 -13.57
C VAL A 123 -11.44 -24.07 -12.36
N SER A 124 -10.90 -23.92 -11.14
CA SER A 124 -11.61 -24.30 -9.91
C SER A 124 -12.88 -23.46 -9.70
N VAL A 125 -12.80 -22.14 -9.92
CA VAL A 125 -13.96 -21.22 -9.81
C VAL A 125 -15.02 -21.55 -10.87
N ALA A 126 -14.61 -21.77 -12.13
CA ALA A 126 -15.53 -22.13 -13.20
C ALA A 126 -16.22 -23.49 -12.96
N ALA A 127 -15.46 -24.49 -12.56
CA ALA A 127 -15.98 -25.82 -12.22
C ALA A 127 -16.96 -25.76 -11.04
N SER A 128 -16.66 -24.95 -10.03
CA SER A 128 -17.53 -24.76 -8.87
C SER A 128 -18.86 -24.09 -9.23
N LEU A 129 -18.80 -23.06 -10.07
CA LEU A 129 -20.00 -22.38 -10.57
C LEU A 129 -20.88 -23.36 -11.37
N CYS A 130 -20.28 -24.11 -12.28
CA CYS A 130 -21.00 -25.14 -13.06
C CYS A 130 -21.64 -26.20 -12.15
N ALA A 131 -20.90 -26.71 -11.16
CA ALA A 131 -21.39 -27.70 -10.21
C ALA A 131 -22.55 -27.14 -9.35
N ALA A 132 -22.44 -25.92 -8.86
CA ALA A 132 -23.47 -25.27 -8.08
C ALA A 132 -24.75 -24.99 -8.92
N LEU A 133 -24.60 -24.47 -10.12
CA LEU A 133 -25.73 -24.22 -11.02
C LEU A 133 -26.44 -25.51 -11.45
N TRP A 134 -25.67 -26.56 -11.78
CA TRP A 134 -26.24 -27.88 -12.16
C TRP A 134 -26.99 -28.52 -11.01
N SER A 135 -26.47 -28.47 -9.80
CA SER A 135 -27.07 -29.06 -8.61
C SER A 135 -28.25 -28.25 -8.07
N ALA A 136 -28.28 -26.93 -8.28
CA ALA A 136 -29.30 -26.01 -7.73
C ALA A 136 -30.77 -26.44 -8.06
N GLY A 137 -31.01 -27.08 -9.22
CA GLY A 137 -32.32 -27.60 -9.59
C GLY A 137 -32.70 -28.95 -8.96
N ARG A 138 -31.75 -29.60 -8.28
CA ARG A 138 -31.90 -30.98 -7.74
C ARG A 138 -31.83 -31.04 -6.24
N VAL A 139 -31.53 -29.93 -5.58
CA VAL A 139 -31.32 -29.85 -4.15
C VAL A 139 -32.64 -29.73 -3.40
N ASP A 140 -32.76 -30.43 -2.29
CA ASP A 140 -33.83 -30.20 -1.33
C ASP A 140 -33.52 -28.94 -0.47
N LYS A 141 -34.28 -27.87 -0.73
CA LYS A 141 -34.15 -26.58 0.00
C LYS A 141 -34.30 -26.71 1.52
N LYS A 142 -35.10 -27.72 1.99
CA LYS A 142 -35.25 -27.93 3.44
C LYS A 142 -33.96 -28.48 4.06
N VAL A 143 -33.28 -29.39 3.33
CA VAL A 143 -31.99 -29.94 3.74
C VAL A 143 -30.93 -28.82 3.81
N LEU A 144 -30.85 -27.98 2.76
CA LEU A 144 -29.88 -26.85 2.74
C LEU A 144 -30.13 -25.83 3.84
N LYS A 145 -31.38 -25.43 4.08
CA LYS A 145 -31.71 -24.53 5.19
C LYS A 145 -31.26 -25.12 6.53
N LYS A 146 -31.39 -26.42 6.71
CA LYS A 146 -30.94 -27.11 7.92
C LYS A 146 -29.41 -27.10 8.02
N ILE A 147 -28.70 -27.41 6.91
CA ILE A 147 -27.24 -27.31 6.88
C ILE A 147 -26.80 -25.88 7.18
N GLY A 148 -27.39 -24.88 6.50
CA GLY A 148 -27.11 -23.47 6.74
C GLY A 148 -27.34 -23.05 8.19
N GLY A 149 -28.45 -23.47 8.80
CA GLY A 149 -28.74 -23.21 10.20
C GLY A 149 -27.72 -23.85 11.16
N ILE A 150 -27.33 -25.10 10.90
CA ILE A 150 -26.31 -25.81 11.70
C ILE A 150 -24.95 -25.11 11.56
N CYS A 151 -24.54 -24.79 10.33
CA CYS A 151 -23.27 -24.10 10.07
C CYS A 151 -23.26 -22.71 10.71
N THR A 152 -24.35 -21.95 10.58
CA THR A 152 -24.49 -20.64 11.23
C THR A 152 -24.45 -20.78 12.75
N GLY A 153 -25.17 -21.72 13.33
CA GLY A 153 -25.14 -22.00 14.77
C GLY A 153 -23.73 -22.39 15.24
N ALA A 154 -23.06 -23.28 14.53
CA ALA A 154 -21.68 -23.66 14.85
C ALA A 154 -20.71 -22.48 14.75
N ALA A 155 -20.87 -21.63 13.73
CA ALA A 155 -20.08 -20.40 13.58
C ALA A 155 -20.31 -19.46 14.76
N VAL A 156 -21.57 -19.18 15.10
CA VAL A 156 -21.91 -18.32 16.27
C VAL A 156 -21.35 -18.90 17.57
N LEU A 157 -21.51 -20.20 17.80
CA LEU A 157 -20.97 -20.85 18.99
C LEU A 157 -19.43 -20.77 19.03
N SER A 158 -18.76 -20.94 17.89
CA SER A 158 -17.30 -20.81 17.83
C SER A 158 -16.83 -19.37 18.15
N LEU A 159 -17.62 -18.35 17.80
CA LEU A 159 -17.32 -16.96 18.10
C LEU A 159 -17.54 -16.59 19.59
N LEU A 160 -18.36 -17.36 20.30
CA LEU A 160 -18.54 -17.17 21.75
C LEU A 160 -17.36 -17.69 22.58
N ILE A 161 -16.51 -18.53 22.00
CA ILE A 161 -15.29 -19.03 22.64
C ILE A 161 -14.15 -18.01 22.34
N PRO A 162 -13.45 -17.48 23.38
CA PRO A 162 -12.40 -16.47 23.16
C PRO A 162 -11.33 -16.87 22.12
N ALA A 163 -10.91 -18.14 22.14
CA ALA A 163 -9.95 -18.67 21.15
C ALA A 163 -10.55 -18.69 19.73
N GLY A 164 -11.81 -19.06 19.59
CA GLY A 164 -12.53 -19.05 18.31
C GLY A 164 -12.72 -17.64 17.76
N TRP A 165 -13.13 -16.71 18.61
CA TRP A 165 -13.25 -15.28 18.25
C TRP A 165 -11.91 -14.71 17.79
N ARG A 166 -10.84 -14.93 18.56
CA ARG A 166 -9.50 -14.48 18.19
C ARG A 166 -9.07 -15.03 16.84
N THR A 167 -9.22 -16.33 16.64
CA THR A 167 -8.84 -16.99 15.39
C THR A 167 -9.67 -16.48 14.20
N PHE A 168 -10.99 -16.31 14.38
CA PHE A 168 -11.85 -15.75 13.34
C PHE A 168 -11.43 -14.31 12.99
N ASN A 169 -11.23 -13.46 13.99
CA ASN A 169 -10.86 -12.06 13.81
C ASN A 169 -9.49 -11.88 13.15
N GLU A 170 -8.55 -12.81 13.39
CA GLU A 170 -7.19 -12.75 12.86
C GLU A 170 -7.01 -13.49 11.51
N ARG A 171 -7.86 -14.49 11.24
CA ARG A 171 -7.65 -15.42 10.11
C ARG A 171 -8.72 -15.38 9.04
N ASN A 172 -9.89 -14.82 9.33
CA ASN A 172 -10.92 -14.66 8.31
C ASN A 172 -10.65 -13.42 7.47
N VAL A 173 -10.18 -13.62 6.24
CA VAL A 173 -9.79 -12.55 5.32
C VAL A 173 -10.96 -11.59 5.02
N PHE A 174 -12.16 -12.12 4.84
CA PHE A 174 -13.34 -11.29 4.51
C PHE A 174 -13.78 -10.42 5.70
N PHE A 175 -13.72 -10.98 6.90
CA PHE A 175 -13.98 -10.20 8.11
C PHE A 175 -12.90 -9.15 8.33
N MET A 176 -11.64 -9.50 8.06
CA MET A 176 -10.50 -8.59 8.13
C MET A 176 -10.69 -7.41 7.16
N ILE A 177 -11.12 -7.65 5.92
CA ILE A 177 -11.39 -6.58 4.94
C ILE A 177 -12.43 -5.60 5.49
N GLY A 178 -13.58 -6.08 5.97
CA GLY A 178 -14.61 -5.23 6.56
C GLY A 178 -14.14 -4.43 7.77
N LYS A 179 -13.36 -5.05 8.64
CA LYS A 179 -12.78 -4.40 9.81
C LYS A 179 -11.77 -3.32 9.45
N GLN A 180 -10.90 -3.59 8.47
CA GLN A 180 -9.91 -2.62 8.02
C GLN A 180 -10.56 -1.45 7.28
N TYR A 181 -11.62 -1.70 6.51
CA TYR A 181 -12.40 -0.62 5.91
C TYR A 181 -12.99 0.31 6.98
N ALA A 182 -13.57 -0.26 8.04
CA ALA A 182 -14.11 0.54 9.13
C ALA A 182 -13.02 1.39 9.82
N ARG A 183 -11.83 0.82 10.05
CA ARG A 183 -10.67 1.54 10.60
C ARG A 183 -10.17 2.63 9.66
N TYR A 184 -10.11 2.34 8.37
CA TYR A 184 -9.74 3.32 7.35
C TYR A 184 -10.67 4.55 7.38
N MET A 185 -11.98 4.32 7.40
CA MET A 185 -12.97 5.40 7.50
C MET A 185 -12.91 6.16 8.85
N GLU A 186 -12.52 5.48 9.92
CA GLU A 186 -12.25 6.13 11.21
C GLU A 186 -11.01 7.02 11.13
N SER A 187 -9.92 6.54 10.54
CA SER A 187 -8.70 7.32 10.33
C SER A 187 -8.98 8.58 9.51
N ILE A 188 -9.71 8.47 8.39
CA ILE A 188 -10.11 9.66 7.59
C ILE A 188 -10.82 10.69 8.47
N ARG A 189 -11.77 10.27 9.29
CA ARG A 189 -12.52 11.18 10.17
C ARG A 189 -11.63 11.84 11.22
N ASP A 190 -10.74 11.06 11.83
CA ASP A 190 -9.85 11.53 12.89
C ASP A 190 -8.80 12.51 12.34
N TYR A 191 -8.20 12.23 11.19
CA TYR A 191 -7.26 13.14 10.51
C TYR A 191 -7.94 14.42 10.03
N ARG A 192 -9.14 14.32 9.46
CA ARG A 192 -9.92 15.50 9.08
C ARG A 192 -10.28 16.37 10.29
N ALA A 193 -10.67 15.76 11.40
CA ALA A 193 -10.91 16.50 12.64
C ALA A 193 -9.62 17.15 13.17
N ALA A 194 -8.49 16.45 13.12
CA ALA A 194 -7.19 16.98 13.55
C ALA A 194 -6.71 18.16 12.68
N ALA A 195 -7.03 18.18 11.39
CA ALA A 195 -6.63 19.27 10.48
C ALA A 195 -7.19 20.65 10.89
N GLY A 196 -8.33 20.69 11.59
CA GLY A 196 -8.97 21.91 12.04
C GLY A 196 -8.69 22.33 13.47
N VAL A 197 -8.02 21.51 14.27
CA VAL A 197 -7.89 21.70 15.73
C VAL A 197 -6.43 21.81 16.16
N PHE A 198 -6.12 22.88 16.89
CA PHE A 198 -4.87 22.99 17.62
C PHE A 198 -5.05 22.54 19.07
N PRO A 199 -4.50 21.39 19.47
CA PRO A 199 -4.79 20.78 20.76
C PRO A 199 -3.88 21.25 21.92
N GLY A 200 -2.93 22.15 21.67
CA GLY A 200 -1.87 22.44 22.61
C GLY A 200 -1.81 23.88 23.15
N PRO A 201 -0.89 24.15 24.10
CA PRO A 201 -0.57 25.49 24.55
C PRO A 201 0.04 26.31 23.42
N ALA A 202 0.06 27.64 23.58
CA ALA A 202 0.71 28.52 22.62
C ALA A 202 2.17 28.14 22.38
N VAL A 203 2.59 28.04 21.13
CA VAL A 203 3.97 27.80 20.74
C VAL A 203 4.72 29.12 20.78
N ALA A 204 5.81 29.19 21.57
CA ALA A 204 6.64 30.36 21.59
C ALA A 204 7.59 30.36 20.40
N ASP A 205 7.42 31.32 19.51
CA ASP A 205 8.42 31.62 18.49
C ASP A 205 9.61 32.35 19.09
N ARG A 206 10.76 31.71 19.04
CA ARG A 206 12.01 32.28 19.58
C ARG A 206 12.90 32.92 18.52
N HIS A 207 12.59 32.74 17.24
CA HIS A 207 13.38 33.26 16.12
C HIS A 207 12.69 34.44 15.43
N LYS A 208 13.43 35.51 15.27
CA LYS A 208 13.05 36.66 14.43
C LYS A 208 13.80 36.56 13.09
N GLY A 209 13.11 36.73 11.98
CA GLY A 209 13.68 36.74 10.63
C GLY A 209 13.13 35.62 9.72
N ALA A 210 13.55 35.67 8.49
CA ALA A 210 13.09 34.74 7.46
C ALA A 210 13.62 33.31 7.68
N GLU A 211 12.71 32.35 7.69
CA GLU A 211 13.00 30.92 7.84
C GLU A 211 12.26 30.12 6.78
N THR A 212 12.98 29.26 6.05
CA THR A 212 12.41 28.38 5.04
C THR A 212 12.91 26.96 5.23
N TYR A 213 12.01 26.05 5.56
CA TYR A 213 12.29 24.63 5.68
C TYR A 213 11.57 23.86 4.59
N VAL A 214 12.29 22.99 3.91
CA VAL A 214 11.73 22.13 2.85
C VAL A 214 11.90 20.68 3.26
N LEU A 215 10.79 19.95 3.33
CA LEU A 215 10.75 18.51 3.53
C LEU A 215 10.49 17.86 2.18
N VAL A 216 11.44 17.11 1.68
CA VAL A 216 11.32 16.33 0.46
C VAL A 216 10.98 14.90 0.86
N LEU A 217 9.69 14.59 0.79
CA LEU A 217 9.15 13.26 1.01
C LEU A 217 9.23 12.49 -0.31
N SER A 218 10.24 11.68 -0.43
CA SER A 218 10.47 10.81 -1.58
C SER A 218 9.70 9.51 -1.42
N GLU A 219 9.64 8.70 -2.48
CA GLU A 219 8.83 7.49 -2.59
C GLU A 219 9.71 6.29 -2.93
N SER A 220 9.59 5.19 -2.14
CA SER A 220 10.20 3.89 -2.45
C SER A 220 11.73 3.90 -2.61
N ILE A 221 12.46 4.77 -1.90
CA ILE A 221 13.92 4.87 -2.01
C ILE A 221 14.61 3.89 -1.04
N ASN A 222 15.26 2.87 -1.59
CA ASN A 222 16.11 1.95 -0.83
C ASN A 222 17.49 2.60 -0.56
N LYS A 223 17.75 2.97 0.68
CA LYS A 223 19.00 3.57 1.10
C LYS A 223 20.24 2.77 0.70
N SER A 224 20.19 1.43 0.79
CA SER A 224 21.34 0.58 0.46
C SER A 224 21.69 0.58 -1.05
N ARG A 225 20.86 1.21 -1.89
CA ARG A 225 21.11 1.41 -3.33
C ARG A 225 21.51 2.84 -3.69
N LEU A 226 21.80 3.67 -2.70
CA LEU A 226 22.32 5.02 -2.91
C LEU A 226 23.85 5.02 -2.87
N GLY A 227 24.50 5.56 -3.90
CA GLY A 227 25.95 5.71 -3.97
C GLY A 227 26.52 6.47 -2.76
N LEU A 228 25.77 7.44 -2.23
CA LEU A 228 26.09 8.20 -1.01
C LEU A 228 26.33 7.29 0.21
N TYR A 229 25.70 6.12 0.28
CA TYR A 229 25.87 5.13 1.35
C TYR A 229 26.74 3.94 0.95
N GLY A 230 27.50 4.05 -0.15
CA GLY A 230 28.46 3.03 -0.60
C GLY A 230 27.92 1.97 -1.53
N TYR A 231 26.78 2.23 -2.18
CA TYR A 231 26.31 1.35 -3.25
C TYR A 231 27.32 1.34 -4.43
N ARG A 232 27.47 0.18 -5.08
CA ARG A 232 28.45 -0.03 -6.16
C ARG A 232 28.27 0.83 -7.40
N ARG A 233 27.01 1.24 -7.69
CA ARG A 233 26.67 2.17 -8.77
C ARG A 233 26.55 3.58 -8.20
N ASP A 234 26.99 4.55 -8.96
CA ASP A 234 26.87 5.95 -8.61
C ASP A 234 25.45 6.47 -8.94
N THR A 235 24.50 6.14 -8.07
CA THR A 235 23.10 6.53 -8.17
C THR A 235 22.82 7.90 -7.55
N THR A 236 23.79 8.48 -6.81
CA THR A 236 23.65 9.78 -6.13
C THR A 236 24.85 10.69 -6.33
N PRO A 237 25.30 10.92 -7.61
CA PRO A 237 26.45 11.78 -7.89
C PRO A 237 26.23 13.25 -7.49
N GLU A 238 25.03 13.77 -7.66
CA GLU A 238 24.69 15.16 -7.40
C GLU A 238 24.66 15.48 -5.88
N LEU A 239 24.06 14.62 -5.08
CA LEU A 239 24.09 14.75 -3.61
C LEU A 239 25.50 14.53 -3.07
N GLY A 240 26.24 13.56 -3.62
CA GLY A 240 27.63 13.31 -3.27
C GLY A 240 28.52 14.53 -3.50
N ALA A 241 28.27 15.31 -4.56
CA ALA A 241 28.99 16.54 -4.88
C ALA A 241 28.73 17.70 -3.90
N ILE A 242 27.68 17.67 -3.07
CA ILE A 242 27.41 18.70 -2.05
C ILE A 242 28.50 18.70 -0.96
N GLY A 243 29.07 17.53 -0.67
CA GLY A 243 30.20 17.41 0.25
C GLY A 243 29.82 17.74 1.70
N LYS A 244 30.59 18.64 2.35
CA LYS A 244 30.45 18.93 3.80
C LYS A 244 29.15 19.63 4.23
N GLU A 245 28.40 20.17 3.30
CA GLU A 245 27.10 20.80 3.60
C GLU A 245 25.98 19.76 3.70
N LEU A 246 26.23 18.54 3.25
CA LEU A 246 25.29 17.42 3.36
C LEU A 246 25.52 16.66 4.66
N TYR A 247 24.46 16.50 5.45
CA TYR A 247 24.45 15.63 6.61
C TYR A 247 23.68 14.35 6.30
N SER A 248 24.35 13.21 6.30
CA SER A 248 23.74 11.92 5.99
C SER A 248 23.43 11.12 7.27
N PHE A 249 22.18 10.65 7.38
CA PHE A 249 21.75 9.83 8.50
C PHE A 249 22.01 8.35 8.20
N ASN A 250 22.86 7.69 8.98
CA ASN A 250 23.22 6.29 8.76
C ASN A 250 22.20 5.30 9.34
N ASN A 251 21.37 5.74 10.28
CA ASN A 251 20.45 4.92 11.05
C ASN A 251 19.02 5.48 10.97
N ALA A 252 18.53 5.70 9.76
CA ALA A 252 17.14 6.06 9.52
C ALA A 252 16.35 4.84 9.06
N SER A 253 15.15 4.67 9.60
CA SER A 253 14.20 3.62 9.20
C SER A 253 12.78 4.16 9.27
N THR A 254 11.93 3.65 8.40
CA THR A 254 10.50 3.89 8.44
C THR A 254 9.80 2.92 9.41
N THR A 255 8.59 3.25 9.82
CA THR A 255 7.74 2.38 10.65
C THR A 255 6.91 1.41 9.82
N HIS A 256 6.74 1.70 8.53
CA HIS A 256 5.88 0.96 7.61
C HIS A 256 6.54 0.80 6.23
N ALA A 257 6.22 -0.29 5.56
CA ALA A 257 6.65 -0.55 4.18
C ALA A 257 5.61 -0.09 3.13
N HIS A 258 4.71 0.80 3.49
CA HIS A 258 3.68 1.37 2.60
C HIS A 258 3.52 2.87 2.87
N THR A 259 3.29 3.63 1.82
CA THR A 259 3.21 5.11 1.83
C THR A 259 2.21 5.64 2.85
N ILE A 260 0.95 5.19 2.82
CA ILE A 260 -0.11 5.79 3.63
C ILE A 260 0.18 5.70 5.14
N PRO A 261 0.43 4.53 5.73
CA PRO A 261 0.73 4.45 7.15
C PRO A 261 2.05 5.16 7.51
N ALA A 262 3.07 5.13 6.63
CA ALA A 262 4.32 5.84 6.84
C ALA A 262 4.11 7.35 6.88
N VAL A 263 3.39 7.92 5.92
CA VAL A 263 3.07 9.36 5.87
C VAL A 263 2.22 9.78 7.06
N MET A 264 1.27 8.94 7.50
CA MET A 264 0.48 9.20 8.71
C MET A 264 1.39 9.39 9.93
N ASP A 265 2.34 8.48 10.14
CA ASP A 265 3.29 8.54 11.26
C ASP A 265 4.28 9.72 11.13
N MET A 266 4.66 10.09 9.91
CA MET A 266 5.55 11.23 9.66
C MET A 266 4.88 12.58 9.95
N ILE A 267 3.58 12.71 9.64
CA ILE A 267 2.87 13.99 9.71
C ILE A 267 2.18 14.21 11.05
N SER A 268 2.05 13.19 11.87
CA SER A 268 1.31 13.23 13.13
C SER A 268 2.02 12.49 14.26
N PHE A 269 1.55 12.74 15.45
CA PHE A 269 1.83 11.95 16.64
C PHE A 269 0.55 11.75 17.46
N PRO A 270 0.42 10.67 18.23
CA PRO A 270 -0.77 10.43 19.00
C PRO A 270 -0.88 11.41 20.18
N ASP A 271 -2.05 11.98 20.40
CA ASP A 271 -2.37 12.68 21.63
C ASP A 271 -2.28 11.73 22.83
N GLY A 272 -1.49 12.11 23.84
CA GLY A 272 -1.20 11.26 25.00
C GLY A 272 -2.41 10.90 25.86
N LYS A 273 -3.56 11.55 25.67
CA LYS A 273 -4.80 11.30 26.44
C LYS A 273 -5.83 10.54 25.62
N THR A 274 -6.00 10.90 24.38
CA THR A 274 -7.06 10.38 23.50
C THR A 274 -6.56 9.33 22.51
N GLY A 275 -5.24 9.28 22.26
CA GLY A 275 -4.64 8.46 21.22
C GLY A 275 -4.95 8.93 19.78
N LYS A 276 -5.68 10.03 19.61
CA LYS A 276 -6.03 10.58 18.29
C LYS A 276 -4.84 11.31 17.65
N PRO A 277 -4.79 11.40 16.31
CA PRO A 277 -3.69 12.08 15.64
C PRO A 277 -3.68 13.57 15.96
N VAL A 278 -2.48 14.10 16.18
CA VAL A 278 -2.18 15.53 16.29
C VAL A 278 -1.19 15.87 15.21
N LEU A 279 -1.58 16.75 14.30
CA LEU A 279 -0.75 17.14 13.16
C LEU A 279 0.28 18.19 13.59
N TRP A 280 1.56 17.93 13.32
CA TRP A 280 2.62 18.92 13.65
C TRP A 280 2.46 20.23 12.87
N THR A 281 1.78 20.22 11.71
CA THR A 281 1.45 21.41 10.93
C THR A 281 0.70 22.45 11.76
N GLN A 282 -0.18 22.02 12.67
CA GLN A 282 -0.94 22.92 13.53
C GLN A 282 -0.03 23.69 14.51
N TYR A 283 1.04 23.05 15.01
CA TYR A 283 2.03 23.71 15.85
C TYR A 283 2.86 24.73 15.05
N LEU A 284 3.26 24.39 13.83
CA LEU A 284 4.01 25.29 12.97
C LEU A 284 3.19 26.52 12.57
N LYS A 285 1.91 26.34 12.24
CA LYS A 285 0.99 27.46 11.99
C LYS A 285 0.91 28.40 13.21
N LYS A 286 0.81 27.85 14.41
CA LYS A 286 0.83 28.64 15.65
C LYS A 286 2.17 29.36 15.91
N ALA A 287 3.28 28.78 15.42
CA ALA A 287 4.60 29.42 15.44
C ALA A 287 4.79 30.47 14.31
N GLY A 288 3.75 30.74 13.51
CA GLY A 288 3.77 31.73 12.45
C GLY A 288 4.28 31.25 11.11
N PHE A 289 4.41 29.94 10.92
CA PHE A 289 4.79 29.36 9.62
C PHE A 289 3.61 29.30 8.66
N LYS A 290 3.82 29.74 7.42
CA LYS A 290 2.98 29.39 6.27
C LYS A 290 3.35 28.01 5.79
N THR A 291 2.35 27.15 5.59
CA THR A 291 2.56 25.73 5.29
C THR A 291 2.10 25.39 3.88
N PHE A 292 2.93 24.66 3.11
CA PHE A 292 2.69 24.30 1.72
C PHE A 292 2.81 22.77 1.56
N TRP A 293 1.83 22.16 0.87
CA TRP A 293 1.84 20.76 0.46
C TRP A 293 1.82 20.70 -1.07
N LEU A 294 2.93 20.26 -1.66
CA LEU A 294 3.12 20.17 -3.10
C LEU A 294 3.33 18.69 -3.46
N SER A 295 2.36 18.06 -4.10
CA SER A 295 2.36 16.61 -4.29
C SER A 295 2.25 16.23 -5.76
N ASN A 296 3.10 15.30 -6.19
CA ASN A 296 2.97 14.57 -7.44
C ASN A 296 2.18 13.26 -7.28
N GLN A 297 1.69 12.97 -6.10
CA GLN A 297 0.79 11.84 -5.84
C GLN A 297 -0.67 12.25 -6.10
N GLN A 298 -1.52 11.29 -6.47
CA GLN A 298 -2.93 11.57 -6.74
C GLN A 298 -3.71 11.85 -5.44
N PRO A 299 -4.64 12.82 -5.45
CA PRO A 299 -5.46 13.12 -4.27
C PRO A 299 -6.65 12.17 -4.07
N VAL A 300 -6.87 11.23 -5.00
CA VAL A 300 -8.10 10.40 -5.05
C VAL A 300 -7.73 8.93 -5.30
N GLY A 301 -8.15 8.05 -4.39
CA GLY A 301 -8.19 6.59 -4.57
C GLY A 301 -9.59 6.10 -4.95
N ILE A 302 -9.93 4.86 -4.62
CA ILE A 302 -11.30 4.31 -4.75
C ILE A 302 -12.29 5.11 -3.89
N THR A 303 -11.79 5.61 -2.77
CA THR A 303 -12.47 6.55 -1.87
C THR A 303 -11.61 7.79 -1.71
N GLU A 304 -11.96 8.70 -0.81
CA GLU A 304 -11.13 9.85 -0.48
C GLU A 304 -9.79 9.36 0.11
N ASN A 305 -8.70 9.82 -0.47
CA ASN A 305 -7.34 9.42 -0.10
C ASN A 305 -6.90 10.14 1.19
N LEU A 306 -6.26 9.41 2.09
CA LEU A 306 -5.84 9.92 3.41
C LEU A 306 -4.72 10.97 3.27
N VAL A 307 -3.84 10.84 2.27
CA VAL A 307 -2.80 11.83 1.96
C VAL A 307 -3.44 13.16 1.52
N ALA A 308 -4.55 13.11 0.77
CA ALA A 308 -5.31 14.31 0.43
C ALA A 308 -5.90 15.00 1.67
N VAL A 309 -6.45 14.22 2.60
CA VAL A 309 -6.96 14.72 3.90
C VAL A 309 -5.85 15.36 4.72
N ILE A 310 -4.67 14.75 4.75
CA ILE A 310 -3.47 15.34 5.39
C ILE A 310 -3.14 16.68 4.73
N GLY A 311 -3.14 16.75 3.39
CA GLY A 311 -2.93 17.98 2.63
C GLY A 311 -3.88 19.12 3.03
N GLU A 312 -5.10 18.80 3.49
CA GLU A 312 -6.07 19.79 4.00
C GLU A 312 -5.59 20.52 5.27
N SER A 313 -4.64 19.94 5.99
CA SER A 313 -4.04 20.60 7.15
C SER A 313 -3.08 21.73 6.80
N PHE A 314 -2.67 21.85 5.54
CA PHE A 314 -1.76 22.90 5.05
C PHE A 314 -2.52 24.15 4.57
N ASP A 315 -1.87 25.31 4.57
CA ASP A 315 -2.47 26.57 4.12
C ASP A 315 -2.57 26.64 2.60
N TYR A 316 -1.65 26.00 1.91
CA TYR A 316 -1.62 25.88 0.46
C TYR A 316 -1.34 24.43 0.07
N LYS A 317 -2.12 23.89 -0.85
CA LYS A 317 -1.97 22.54 -1.33
C LYS A 317 -2.13 22.45 -2.84
N VAL A 318 -1.28 21.65 -3.47
CA VAL A 318 -1.34 21.32 -4.90
C VAL A 318 -1.10 19.83 -5.08
N PHE A 319 -1.92 19.24 -5.94
CA PHE A 319 -1.74 17.89 -6.46
C PHE A 319 -1.64 17.99 -7.97
N ILE A 320 -0.45 17.72 -8.54
CA ILE A 320 -0.23 17.86 -10.00
C ILE A 320 -0.60 16.59 -10.76
N ASN A 321 -0.53 15.43 -10.12
CA ASN A 321 -0.99 14.18 -10.70
C ASN A 321 -2.49 14.01 -10.44
N THR A 322 -3.26 13.82 -11.51
CA THR A 322 -4.73 13.72 -11.44
C THR A 322 -5.21 12.45 -12.13
N VAL A 323 -6.50 12.13 -12.02
CA VAL A 323 -7.10 10.94 -12.67
C VAL A 323 -6.87 10.93 -14.19
N THR A 324 -6.68 12.11 -14.79
CA THR A 324 -6.50 12.27 -16.25
C THR A 324 -5.05 12.53 -16.67
N SER A 325 -4.19 12.98 -15.77
CA SER A 325 -2.75 13.18 -16.01
C SER A 325 -1.97 12.09 -15.27
N VAL A 326 -1.74 10.99 -15.96
CA VAL A 326 -0.97 9.85 -15.45
C VAL A 326 0.50 10.06 -15.78
N ASN A 327 1.41 9.71 -14.85
CA ASN A 327 2.87 9.76 -15.03
C ASN A 327 3.47 11.17 -15.19
N THR A 328 3.03 12.12 -14.41
CA THR A 328 3.66 13.44 -14.31
C THR A 328 5.05 13.30 -13.69
N SER A 329 6.05 13.96 -14.30
CA SER A 329 7.42 14.01 -13.75
C SER A 329 7.48 14.86 -12.49
N ASP A 330 8.33 14.51 -11.53
CA ASP A 330 8.58 15.32 -10.32
C ASP A 330 9.14 16.72 -10.66
N THR A 331 9.70 16.93 -11.84
CA THR A 331 10.11 18.26 -12.32
C THR A 331 8.95 19.24 -12.46
N GLU A 332 7.73 18.74 -12.66
CA GLU A 332 6.52 19.57 -12.74
C GLU A 332 6.15 20.23 -11.39
N LEU A 333 6.77 19.82 -10.30
CA LEU A 333 6.64 20.48 -9.00
C LEU A 333 7.51 21.76 -8.88
N PHE A 334 8.55 21.95 -9.70
CA PHE A 334 9.46 23.08 -9.58
C PHE A 334 8.80 24.46 -9.72
N PRO A 335 7.83 24.71 -10.62
CA PRO A 335 7.10 25.96 -10.66
C PRO A 335 6.39 26.26 -9.33
N TYR A 336 5.71 25.27 -8.75
CA TYR A 336 4.99 25.42 -7.48
C TYR A 336 5.95 25.60 -6.29
N LEU A 337 7.09 24.92 -6.30
CA LEU A 337 8.16 25.16 -5.32
C LEU A 337 8.66 26.59 -5.42
N ASN A 338 8.93 27.09 -6.64
CA ASN A 338 9.36 28.46 -6.87
C ASN A 338 8.33 29.48 -6.35
N ASP A 339 7.05 29.25 -6.60
CA ASP A 339 5.97 30.10 -6.10
C ASP A 339 5.89 30.09 -4.57
N ALA A 340 6.00 28.92 -3.94
CA ALA A 340 6.05 28.80 -2.48
C ALA A 340 7.28 29.49 -1.87
N LEU A 341 8.45 29.35 -2.50
CA LEU A 341 9.68 30.02 -2.07
C LEU A 341 9.57 31.56 -2.20
N ASN A 342 8.85 32.08 -3.19
CA ASN A 342 8.63 33.50 -3.41
C ASN A 342 7.43 34.06 -2.64
N ALA A 343 6.66 33.24 -1.92
CA ALA A 343 5.56 33.72 -1.10
C ALA A 343 6.06 34.78 -0.08
N PRO A 344 5.28 35.81 0.23
CA PRO A 344 5.71 36.96 1.02
C PRO A 344 5.92 36.64 2.51
N ASP A 345 5.52 35.44 2.93
CA ASP A 345 5.62 35.01 4.32
C ASP A 345 7.08 34.84 4.75
N GLU A 346 7.45 35.40 5.91
CA GLU A 346 8.82 35.30 6.43
C GLU A 346 9.17 33.85 6.83
N LYS A 347 8.20 33.11 7.35
CA LYS A 347 8.39 31.74 7.84
C LYS A 347 7.59 30.75 7.00
N LYS A 348 8.30 29.82 6.40
CA LYS A 348 7.71 28.83 5.48
C LYS A 348 8.16 27.42 5.80
N ILE A 349 7.22 26.50 5.74
CA ILE A 349 7.50 25.08 5.63
C ILE A 349 6.83 24.51 4.38
N ILE A 350 7.61 23.89 3.54
CA ILE A 350 7.20 23.36 2.24
C ILE A 350 7.42 21.86 2.25
N VAL A 351 6.39 21.07 2.05
CA VAL A 351 6.49 19.64 1.83
C VAL A 351 6.36 19.36 0.35
N LEU A 352 7.36 18.71 -0.23
CA LEU A 352 7.34 18.16 -1.58
C LEU A 352 7.14 16.65 -1.47
N HIS A 353 6.03 16.15 -1.99
CA HIS A 353 5.70 14.73 -2.00
C HIS A 353 5.86 14.19 -3.42
N LEU A 354 6.95 13.44 -3.64
CA LEU A 354 7.42 13.00 -4.95
C LEU A 354 6.82 11.64 -5.34
N MET A 355 6.89 11.31 -6.63
CA MET A 355 6.69 9.96 -7.15
C MET A 355 7.98 9.14 -7.16
N ALA A 356 9.11 9.79 -7.28
CA ALA A 356 10.48 9.26 -7.20
C ALA A 356 10.66 7.86 -7.83
N ALA A 357 10.85 6.81 -7.01
CA ALA A 357 11.07 5.43 -7.47
C ALA A 357 9.83 4.53 -7.28
N HIS A 358 8.61 5.11 -7.29
CA HIS A 358 7.38 4.32 -7.28
C HIS A 358 7.32 3.31 -8.44
N THR A 359 6.64 2.20 -8.26
CA THR A 359 6.47 1.10 -9.25
C THR A 359 6.27 1.63 -10.68
N ALA A 360 6.62 0.83 -11.69
CA ALA A 360 6.81 1.20 -13.09
C ALA A 360 8.01 2.14 -13.27
N TYR A 361 9.16 1.77 -12.70
CA TYR A 361 10.38 2.56 -12.58
C TYR A 361 10.83 3.23 -13.88
N ALA A 362 10.68 2.56 -15.04
CA ALA A 362 11.00 3.12 -16.35
C ALA A 362 10.23 4.40 -16.71
N GLN A 363 9.11 4.66 -16.04
CA GLN A 363 8.28 5.85 -16.24
C GLN A 363 8.66 7.01 -15.31
N ARG A 364 9.59 6.79 -14.39
CA ARG A 364 9.95 7.75 -13.34
C ARG A 364 11.13 8.65 -13.75
N TYR A 365 11.77 8.40 -14.88
CA TYR A 365 12.90 9.18 -15.36
C TYR A 365 12.82 9.44 -16.87
N PRO A 366 13.37 10.56 -17.35
CA PRO A 366 13.46 10.83 -18.78
C PRO A 366 14.60 10.02 -19.45
N PRO A 367 14.59 9.86 -20.78
CA PRO A 367 15.58 9.04 -21.51
C PRO A 367 17.04 9.38 -21.22
N ASP A 368 17.37 10.63 -20.88
CA ASP A 368 18.74 11.06 -20.56
C ASP A 368 19.26 10.44 -19.25
N TYR A 369 18.37 9.93 -18.41
CA TYR A 369 18.69 9.23 -17.16
C TYR A 369 18.62 7.71 -17.30
N ASP A 370 18.35 7.16 -18.47
CA ASP A 370 18.43 5.73 -18.77
C ASP A 370 19.90 5.28 -18.99
N ARG A 371 20.70 5.37 -17.91
CA ARG A 371 22.16 5.19 -17.93
C ARG A 371 22.61 3.78 -17.57
N PHE A 372 21.99 3.16 -16.57
CA PHE A 372 22.32 1.80 -16.15
C PHE A 372 21.64 0.79 -17.07
N LYS A 373 22.46 0.03 -17.85
CA LYS A 373 22.03 -0.98 -18.83
C LYS A 373 22.91 -2.23 -18.80
N ASP A 374 23.75 -2.32 -17.78
CA ASP A 374 24.73 -3.38 -17.64
C ASP A 374 24.08 -4.71 -17.23
N ASP A 375 24.85 -5.79 -17.41
CA ASP A 375 24.49 -7.12 -16.93
C ASP A 375 24.43 -7.14 -15.40
N CYS A 376 23.38 -7.74 -14.85
CA CYS A 376 23.13 -7.84 -13.43
C CYS A 376 23.57 -9.20 -12.85
N GLY A 377 24.40 -9.95 -13.55
CA GLY A 377 24.98 -11.20 -13.10
C GLY A 377 23.93 -12.33 -12.95
N ARG A 378 23.51 -12.65 -11.73
CA ARG A 378 22.58 -13.77 -11.46
C ARG A 378 21.14 -13.56 -11.92
N LEU A 379 20.76 -12.32 -12.23
CA LEU A 379 19.38 -11.98 -12.59
C LEU A 379 19.10 -12.39 -14.04
N ASN A 380 17.89 -12.85 -14.30
CA ASN A 380 17.44 -13.09 -15.67
C ASN A 380 17.20 -11.76 -16.41
N PRO A 381 17.05 -11.75 -17.75
CA PRO A 381 16.93 -10.49 -18.51
C PRO A 381 15.79 -9.57 -18.07
N LYS A 382 14.61 -10.12 -17.65
CA LYS A 382 13.50 -9.33 -17.14
C LYS A 382 13.84 -8.71 -15.78
N GLN A 383 14.39 -9.48 -14.88
CA GLN A 383 14.83 -9.02 -13.56
C GLN A 383 15.93 -7.95 -13.68
N CYS A 384 16.91 -8.19 -14.55
CA CYS A 384 17.99 -7.24 -14.77
C CYS A 384 17.48 -5.91 -15.33
N ARG A 385 16.51 -5.93 -16.24
CA ARG A 385 15.87 -4.72 -16.73
C ARG A 385 15.23 -3.93 -15.58
N ILE A 386 14.40 -4.55 -14.77
CA ILE A 386 13.72 -3.92 -13.61
C ILE A 386 14.77 -3.35 -12.62
N TYR A 387 15.84 -4.11 -12.38
CA TYR A 387 16.95 -3.69 -11.52
C TYR A 387 17.64 -2.42 -12.03
N ASN A 388 17.87 -2.34 -13.33
CA ASN A 388 18.47 -1.16 -14.00
C ASN A 388 17.53 0.03 -14.01
N GLU A 389 16.25 -0.19 -14.34
CA GLU A 389 15.21 0.84 -14.32
C GLU A 389 15.06 1.48 -12.93
N TYR A 390 15.13 0.69 -11.88
CA TYR A 390 15.08 1.21 -10.51
C TYR A 390 16.30 2.11 -10.20
N ASP A 391 17.52 1.67 -10.51
CA ASP A 391 18.73 2.49 -10.29
C ASP A 391 18.71 3.77 -11.12
N ASN A 392 18.13 3.76 -12.34
CA ASN A 392 17.93 4.96 -13.14
C ASN A 392 16.91 5.92 -12.52
N ALA A 393 15.84 5.40 -11.88
CA ALA A 393 14.90 6.22 -11.14
C ALA A 393 15.57 6.89 -9.91
N LEU A 394 16.43 6.16 -9.19
CA LEU A 394 17.23 6.72 -8.10
C LEU A 394 18.16 7.83 -8.59
N LEU A 395 18.83 7.63 -9.72
CA LEU A 395 19.70 8.63 -10.32
C LEU A 395 18.94 9.92 -10.70
N PHE A 396 17.71 9.79 -11.17
CA PHE A 396 16.89 10.96 -11.47
C PHE A 396 16.36 11.64 -10.19
N SER A 397 16.02 10.88 -9.17
CA SER A 397 15.65 11.41 -7.85
C SER A 397 16.78 12.20 -7.21
N ASP A 398 18.03 11.79 -7.41
CA ASP A 398 19.22 12.54 -6.99
C ASP A 398 19.30 13.93 -7.63
N TYR A 399 19.07 14.00 -8.94
CA TYR A 399 18.97 15.28 -9.67
C TYR A 399 17.84 16.17 -9.11
N ILE A 400 16.65 15.60 -8.86
CA ILE A 400 15.52 16.33 -8.29
C ILE A 400 15.89 16.91 -6.92
N ALA A 401 16.47 16.10 -6.05
CA ALA A 401 16.90 16.51 -4.72
C ALA A 401 17.95 17.63 -4.79
N ARG A 402 18.94 17.50 -5.65
CA ARG A 402 19.97 18.53 -5.88
C ARG A 402 19.35 19.85 -6.34
N ARG A 403 18.44 19.80 -7.31
CA ARG A 403 17.77 21.00 -7.83
C ARG A 403 16.95 21.70 -6.75
N ILE A 404 16.22 20.97 -5.93
CA ILE A 404 15.48 21.55 -4.79
C ILE A 404 16.42 22.25 -3.82
N ILE A 405 17.56 21.65 -3.48
CA ILE A 405 18.56 22.23 -2.58
C ILE A 405 19.10 23.55 -3.17
N GLU A 406 19.39 23.61 -4.45
CA GLU A 406 19.88 24.81 -5.12
C GLU A 406 18.84 25.94 -5.14
N ASP A 407 17.59 25.62 -5.45
CA ASP A 407 16.50 26.58 -5.46
C ASP A 407 16.26 27.18 -4.06
N VAL A 408 16.38 26.38 -3.00
CA VAL A 408 16.27 26.84 -1.61
C VAL A 408 17.51 27.70 -1.21
N ARG A 409 18.71 27.25 -1.58
CA ARG A 409 19.97 27.97 -1.28
C ARG A 409 19.98 29.39 -1.86
N GLY A 410 19.38 29.58 -3.02
CA GLY A 410 19.31 30.86 -3.71
C GLY A 410 18.46 31.94 -3.02
N ARG A 411 17.71 31.61 -1.95
CA ARG A 411 16.71 32.53 -1.34
C ARG A 411 17.21 33.37 -0.18
N GLY A 412 18.34 33.03 0.40
CA GLY A 412 18.82 33.71 1.59
C GLY A 412 18.00 33.39 2.85
N GLY A 413 18.39 33.99 4.00
CA GLY A 413 17.77 33.68 5.29
C GLY A 413 18.23 32.34 5.86
N ARG A 414 17.57 31.89 6.93
CA ARG A 414 17.82 30.57 7.51
C ARG A 414 17.04 29.52 6.77
N SER A 415 17.71 28.54 6.18
CA SER A 415 17.04 27.50 5.43
C SER A 415 17.66 26.12 5.66
N ALA A 416 16.84 25.07 5.53
CA ALA A 416 17.28 23.70 5.47
C ALA A 416 16.36 22.88 4.57
N VAL A 417 16.96 21.86 3.92
CA VAL A 417 16.24 20.83 3.18
C VAL A 417 16.45 19.50 3.89
N LEU A 418 15.38 18.80 4.22
CA LEU A 418 15.38 17.42 4.71
C LEU A 418 14.83 16.51 3.62
N TYR A 419 15.68 15.64 3.09
CA TYR A 419 15.30 14.62 2.09
C TYR A 419 15.24 13.25 2.74
N PHE A 420 14.15 12.53 2.58
CA PHE A 420 13.92 11.19 3.11
C PHE A 420 12.83 10.47 2.32
N SER A 421 12.83 9.15 2.35
CA SER A 421 11.76 8.34 1.75
C SER A 421 10.72 7.93 2.79
N ASP A 422 9.49 7.73 2.33
CA ASP A 422 8.41 7.16 3.14
C ASP A 422 8.69 5.70 3.51
N HIS A 423 9.17 4.90 2.57
CA HIS A 423 9.69 3.55 2.76
C HIS A 423 10.77 3.23 1.72
N GLY A 424 11.45 2.12 1.89
CA GLY A 424 12.37 1.58 0.90
C GLY A 424 11.68 0.58 -0.03
N GLU A 425 12.47 0.02 -0.94
CA GLU A 425 12.04 -0.92 -1.96
C GLU A 425 13.03 -2.09 -2.04
N ASP A 426 12.53 -3.33 -2.07
CA ASP A 426 13.36 -4.49 -2.34
C ASP A 426 13.31 -4.81 -3.83
N VAL A 427 14.44 -4.72 -4.51
CA VAL A 427 14.50 -4.97 -5.95
C VAL A 427 15.50 -6.11 -6.21
N TYR A 428 15.08 -7.34 -5.91
CA TYR A 428 15.91 -8.55 -5.96
C TYR A 428 17.12 -8.54 -5.00
N ASP A 429 17.07 -7.71 -3.94
CA ASP A 429 18.15 -7.58 -2.97
C ASP A 429 18.10 -8.71 -1.94
N SER A 430 16.91 -9.12 -1.50
CA SER A 430 16.70 -10.20 -0.54
C SER A 430 16.39 -11.56 -1.18
N GLY A 431 15.97 -11.61 -2.45
CA GLY A 431 15.54 -12.84 -3.13
C GLY A 431 15.03 -12.62 -4.55
N ASP A 432 14.17 -13.50 -5.04
CA ASP A 432 13.62 -13.48 -6.40
C ASP A 432 12.33 -12.65 -6.49
N PHE A 433 12.29 -11.52 -5.80
CA PHE A 433 11.11 -10.67 -5.77
C PHE A 433 11.51 -9.19 -5.86
N TYR A 434 10.60 -8.32 -6.31
CA TYR A 434 10.74 -6.87 -6.24
C TYR A 434 9.43 -6.24 -5.76
N GLY A 435 9.51 -5.06 -5.17
CA GLY A 435 8.39 -4.37 -4.57
C GLY A 435 8.51 -4.23 -3.06
N HIS A 436 7.42 -3.87 -2.41
CA HIS A 436 7.33 -3.72 -0.97
C HIS A 436 6.06 -4.36 -0.42
N ALA A 437 6.15 -4.93 0.78
CA ALA A 437 5.02 -5.51 1.49
C ALA A 437 5.28 -5.54 2.99
N GLU A 438 4.37 -4.98 3.77
CA GLU A 438 4.44 -4.93 5.24
C GLU A 438 4.70 -6.29 5.87
N ALA A 439 4.06 -7.34 5.32
CA ALA A 439 4.20 -8.70 5.84
C ALA A 439 5.58 -9.31 5.65
N MET A 440 6.40 -8.77 4.75
CA MET A 440 7.79 -9.20 4.51
C MET A 440 8.79 -8.41 5.35
N GLY A 441 8.62 -7.09 5.44
CA GLY A 441 9.40 -6.19 6.27
C GLY A 441 10.92 -6.38 6.11
N THR A 442 11.42 -6.51 4.86
CA THR A 442 12.85 -6.65 4.64
C THR A 442 13.59 -5.37 5.05
N LYS A 443 14.88 -5.46 5.36
CA LYS A 443 15.66 -4.25 5.66
C LYS A 443 15.65 -3.25 4.50
N TYR A 444 15.55 -3.73 3.27
CA TYR A 444 15.54 -2.92 2.06
C TYR A 444 14.25 -2.10 1.90
N MET A 445 13.16 -2.54 2.51
CA MET A 445 11.89 -1.83 2.57
C MET A 445 11.83 -0.85 3.74
N MET A 446 12.60 -1.09 4.80
CA MET A 446 12.50 -0.38 6.08
C MET A 446 13.63 0.65 6.29
N GLU A 447 14.79 0.49 5.65
CA GLU A 447 15.90 1.46 5.71
C GLU A 447 15.70 2.56 4.65
N VAL A 448 15.58 3.82 5.10
CA VAL A 448 15.29 5.00 4.29
C VAL A 448 16.35 6.08 4.41
#